data_01f08ce5ab0380fa601f61762faf3bf9
#
_entry.id   01f08ce5ab0380fa601f61762faf3bf9
#
_cell.length_a   1.000
_cell.length_b   1.000
_cell.length_c   1.000
_cell.angle_alpha   90.00
_cell.angle_beta   90.00
_cell.angle_gamma   90.00
#
_symmetry.space_group_name_H-M   'P 1'
#
loop_
_entity.id
_entity.type
_entity.pdbx_description
1 polymer ?
#
loop_
_entity_poly.entity_id
_entity_poly.type
_entity_poly.pdbx_seq_one_letter_code
_entity_poly.pdbx_strand_id
1 'polypeptide(L)'
;TLDEESIRNSDHEQQLRDDGAYEIYICYATQGVSFYKTPFLYMFNDDLSMWGTCDLEDFDQAYNDMLNAQGDEDYVAKVKELQRIASEEVIGIALCWDTAYYPYRTDKYEGWTNFPGWGVINCETWYNLHPIG
;
A
#
# COMPACT_ATOMS: atom_id res chain seq x y z
N THR A 1 19.13 -6.13 16.16
CA THR A 1 19.93 -4.94 15.78
C THR A 1 19.37 -4.32 14.54
N LEU A 2 19.29 -3.00 14.50
CA LEU A 2 18.89 -2.28 13.32
C LEU A 2 19.99 -2.42 12.26
N ASP A 3 19.64 -2.84 11.04
CA ASP A 3 20.57 -2.85 9.92
C ASP A 3 20.59 -1.47 9.27
N GLU A 4 21.63 -0.71 9.59
CA GLU A 4 21.79 0.65 9.06
C GLU A 4 22.22 0.67 7.59
N GLU A 5 22.79 -0.42 7.07
CA GLU A 5 23.22 -0.50 5.69
C GLU A 5 22.03 -0.59 4.74
N SER A 6 20.98 -1.31 5.10
CA SER A 6 19.77 -1.43 4.29
C SER A 6 19.04 -0.09 4.10
N ILE A 7 19.18 0.84 5.03
CA ILE A 7 18.61 2.21 4.90
C ILE A 7 19.31 3.02 3.80
N ARG A 8 20.57 2.72 3.51
CA ARG A 8 21.43 3.49 2.60
C ARG A 8 21.71 2.80 1.27
N ASN A 9 21.46 1.50 1.21
CA ASN A 9 21.80 0.66 0.07
C ASN A 9 20.58 -0.20 -0.31
N SER A 10 19.87 0.20 -1.35
CA SER A 10 18.67 -0.48 -1.84
C SER A 10 18.95 -1.90 -2.37
N ASP A 11 20.14 -2.15 -2.89
CA ASP A 11 20.50 -3.49 -3.40
C ASP A 11 20.70 -4.45 -2.24
N HIS A 12 21.31 -3.99 -1.16
CA HIS A 12 21.47 -4.76 0.07
C HIS A 12 20.10 -5.03 0.73
N GLU A 13 19.24 -4.02 0.80
CA GLU A 13 17.88 -4.15 1.31
C GLU A 13 17.06 -5.17 0.48
N GLN A 14 17.14 -5.09 -0.84
CA GLN A 14 16.49 -6.04 -1.74
C GLN A 14 16.99 -7.47 -1.51
N GLN A 15 18.30 -7.66 -1.39
CA GLN A 15 18.90 -8.97 -1.13
C GLN A 15 18.42 -9.58 0.19
N LEU A 16 18.36 -8.77 1.27
CA LEU A 16 17.85 -9.24 2.57
C LEU A 16 16.38 -9.68 2.47
N ARG A 17 15.58 -9.01 1.66
CA ARG A 17 14.18 -9.41 1.40
C ARG A 17 14.10 -10.73 0.64
N ASP A 18 14.86 -10.84 -0.44
CA ASP A 18 14.85 -12.02 -1.31
C ASP A 18 15.37 -13.28 -0.57
N ASP A 19 16.32 -13.08 0.33
CA ASP A 19 16.88 -14.15 1.16
C ASP A 19 16.05 -14.46 2.42
N GLY A 20 15.00 -13.68 2.71
CA GLY A 20 14.23 -13.76 3.95
C GLY A 20 15.07 -13.52 5.21
N ALA A 21 16.17 -12.78 5.09
CA ALA A 21 17.18 -12.61 6.13
C ALA A 21 16.86 -11.49 7.12
N TYR A 22 15.60 -11.37 7.53
CA TYR A 22 15.14 -10.40 8.52
C TYR A 22 14.04 -10.99 9.42
N GLU A 23 13.96 -10.51 10.63
CA GLU A 23 12.89 -10.85 11.59
C GLU A 23 11.76 -9.82 11.56
N ILE A 24 12.09 -8.56 11.34
CA ILE A 24 11.15 -7.43 11.23
C ILE A 24 11.62 -6.54 10.10
N TYR A 25 10.70 -6.23 9.19
CA TYR A 25 10.93 -5.30 8.10
C TYR A 25 10.04 -4.07 8.25
N ILE A 26 10.64 -2.88 8.28
CA ILE A 26 9.92 -1.60 8.34
C ILE A 26 9.96 -0.97 6.95
N CYS A 27 8.81 -0.82 6.33
CA CYS A 27 8.70 -0.28 5.00
C CYS A 27 7.67 0.83 4.89
N TYR A 28 7.76 1.56 3.79
CA TYR A 28 6.75 2.50 3.36
C TYR A 28 5.84 1.84 2.33
N ALA A 29 4.53 1.90 2.54
CA ALA A 29 3.56 1.38 1.60
C ALA A 29 2.65 2.49 1.08
N THR A 30 2.54 2.62 -0.25
CA THR A 30 1.56 3.50 -0.88
C THR A 30 0.27 2.73 -1.13
N GLN A 31 -0.84 3.24 -0.63
CA GLN A 31 -2.15 2.70 -0.98
C GLN A 31 -2.69 3.47 -2.19
N GLY A 32 -2.99 2.74 -3.25
CA GLY A 32 -3.80 3.28 -4.34
C GLY A 32 -5.25 3.48 -3.91
N VAL A 33 -5.98 4.33 -4.61
CA VAL A 33 -7.42 4.57 -4.41
C VAL A 33 -8.33 3.40 -4.82
N SER A 34 -7.76 2.26 -5.15
CA SER A 34 -8.53 1.07 -5.53
C SER A 34 -9.05 0.36 -4.29
N PHE A 35 -10.34 0.49 -4.05
CA PHE A 35 -11.02 -0.23 -2.97
C PHE A 35 -11.04 -1.76 -3.15
N TYR A 36 -10.75 -2.26 -4.35
CA TYR A 36 -10.93 -3.66 -4.73
C TYR A 36 -9.70 -4.52 -4.51
N LYS A 37 -8.55 -3.92 -4.37
CA LYS A 37 -7.32 -4.61 -4.02
C LYS A 37 -6.64 -3.74 -2.99
N THR A 38 -6.89 -3.99 -1.76
CA THR A 38 -6.06 -3.40 -0.73
C THR A 38 -4.64 -3.86 -1.04
N PRO A 39 -3.74 -2.98 -1.51
CA PRO A 39 -2.35 -3.35 -1.83
C PRO A 39 -1.69 -4.09 -0.67
N PHE A 40 -2.18 -3.84 0.50
CA PHE A 40 -1.87 -4.48 1.75
C PHE A 40 -2.10 -5.99 1.74
N LEU A 41 -3.17 -6.49 1.10
CA LEU A 41 -3.47 -7.92 1.09
C LEU A 41 -2.55 -8.71 0.18
N TYR A 42 -2.22 -8.20 -1.00
CA TYR A 42 -1.29 -8.90 -1.90
C TYR A 42 0.18 -8.73 -1.50
N MET A 43 0.50 -7.81 -0.60
CA MET A 43 1.86 -7.67 -0.07
C MET A 43 2.27 -8.88 0.79
N PHE A 44 1.33 -9.61 1.32
CA PHE A 44 1.55 -10.71 2.26
C PHE A 44 1.20 -12.08 1.68
N ASN A 45 0.71 -12.14 0.46
CA ASN A 45 0.50 -13.40 -0.25
C ASN A 45 1.82 -13.87 -0.88
N ASP A 46 2.20 -15.12 -0.70
CA ASP A 46 3.49 -15.67 -1.15
C ASP A 46 3.73 -15.51 -2.64
N ASP A 47 2.70 -15.72 -3.46
CA ASP A 47 2.81 -15.64 -4.91
C ASP A 47 2.96 -14.20 -5.43
N LEU A 48 2.52 -13.22 -4.66
CA LEU A 48 2.44 -11.81 -5.05
C LEU A 48 3.25 -10.89 -4.14
N SER A 49 3.91 -11.44 -3.14
CA SER A 49 4.61 -10.64 -2.14
C SER A 49 5.76 -9.86 -2.76
N MET A 50 5.64 -8.55 -2.68
CA MET A 50 6.73 -7.63 -3.02
C MET A 50 7.61 -7.28 -1.80
N TRP A 51 7.15 -7.60 -0.59
CA TRP A 51 7.69 -7.04 0.66
C TRP A 51 8.09 -8.08 1.70
N GLY A 52 7.91 -9.32 1.41
CA GLY A 52 8.25 -10.42 2.30
C GLY A 52 7.29 -11.59 2.15
N THR A 53 7.76 -12.74 2.48
CA THR A 53 6.97 -13.95 2.48
C THR A 53 6.31 -14.11 3.83
N CYS A 54 4.99 -14.27 3.79
CA CYS A 54 4.22 -14.73 4.93
C CYS A 54 3.75 -16.14 4.57
N ASP A 55 4.55 -17.14 4.91
CA ASP A 55 4.24 -18.56 4.66
C ASP A 55 3.09 -19.02 5.58
N LEU A 56 1.89 -18.53 5.27
CA LEU A 56 0.64 -18.84 5.98
C LEU A 56 -0.38 -19.42 5.00
N GLU A 57 -0.49 -20.73 4.98
CA GLU A 57 -1.42 -21.48 4.11
C GLU A 57 -2.88 -20.97 4.24
N ASP A 58 -3.32 -20.66 5.46
CA ASP A 58 -4.67 -20.15 5.71
C ASP A 58 -4.90 -18.76 5.09
N PHE A 59 -3.88 -17.91 5.10
CA PHE A 59 -3.95 -16.58 4.48
C PHE A 59 -4.01 -16.70 2.95
N ASP A 60 -3.18 -17.54 2.36
CA ASP A 60 -3.15 -17.74 0.92
C ASP A 60 -4.45 -18.35 0.41
N GLN A 61 -5.00 -19.32 1.15
CA GLN A 61 -6.31 -19.88 0.82
C GLN A 61 -7.42 -18.82 0.89
N ALA A 62 -7.45 -18.03 1.95
CA ALA A 62 -8.43 -16.95 2.10
C ALA A 62 -8.27 -15.85 1.04
N TYR A 63 -7.04 -15.56 0.62
CA TYR A 63 -6.76 -14.64 -0.48
C TYR A 63 -7.30 -15.17 -1.81
N ASN A 64 -7.06 -16.43 -2.12
CA ASN A 64 -7.59 -17.08 -3.31
C ASN A 64 -9.12 -17.15 -3.29
N ASP A 65 -9.73 -17.42 -2.15
CA ASP A 65 -11.18 -17.39 -1.99
C ASP A 65 -11.76 -16.01 -2.24
N MET A 66 -11.09 -14.95 -1.78
CA MET A 66 -11.47 -13.56 -2.07
C MET A 66 -11.42 -13.27 -3.58
N LEU A 67 -10.38 -13.73 -4.28
CA LEU A 67 -10.26 -13.52 -5.73
C LEU A 67 -11.37 -14.24 -6.52
N ASN A 68 -11.89 -15.34 -5.99
CA ASN A 68 -12.97 -16.14 -6.59
C ASN A 68 -14.37 -15.75 -6.06
N ALA A 69 -14.51 -14.64 -5.34
CA ALA A 69 -15.76 -14.21 -4.76
C ALA A 69 -16.85 -13.94 -5.80
N GLN A 70 -18.08 -14.32 -5.45
CA GLN A 70 -19.25 -14.17 -6.32
C GLN A 70 -20.16 -13.04 -5.84
N GLY A 71 -19.90 -11.83 -6.37
CA GLY A 71 -20.65 -10.62 -6.01
C GLY A 71 -20.12 -9.89 -4.78
N ASP A 72 -20.68 -8.71 -4.54
CA ASP A 72 -20.12 -7.76 -3.57
C ASP A 72 -20.23 -8.26 -2.11
N GLU A 73 -21.33 -8.90 -1.75
CA GLU A 73 -21.53 -9.38 -0.37
C GLU A 73 -20.55 -10.50 -0.02
N ASP A 74 -20.35 -11.45 -0.93
CA ASP A 74 -19.39 -12.54 -0.77
C ASP A 74 -17.95 -11.99 -0.74
N TYR A 75 -17.64 -11.05 -1.63
CA TYR A 75 -16.35 -10.38 -1.62
C TYR A 75 -16.04 -9.69 -0.28
N VAL A 76 -16.99 -8.91 0.24
CA VAL A 76 -16.81 -8.23 1.53
C VAL A 76 -16.64 -9.23 2.68
N ALA A 77 -17.36 -10.34 2.66
CA ALA A 77 -17.21 -11.38 3.70
C ALA A 77 -15.80 -11.98 3.67
N LYS A 78 -15.27 -12.30 2.49
CA LYS A 78 -13.93 -12.87 2.31
C LYS A 78 -12.82 -11.89 2.63
N VAL A 79 -12.97 -10.60 2.30
CA VAL A 79 -12.04 -9.55 2.73
C VAL A 79 -11.98 -9.44 4.25
N LYS A 80 -13.12 -9.53 4.94
CA LYS A 80 -13.15 -9.52 6.41
C LYS A 80 -12.43 -10.73 7.01
N GLU A 81 -12.54 -11.89 6.38
CA GLU A 81 -11.82 -13.08 6.82
C GLU A 81 -10.31 -12.91 6.66
N LEU A 82 -9.83 -12.39 5.53
CA LEU A 82 -8.42 -12.04 5.35
C LEU A 82 -7.92 -11.07 6.41
N GLN A 83 -8.69 -10.02 6.70
CA GLN A 83 -8.36 -9.06 7.75
C GLN A 83 -8.28 -9.69 9.13
N ARG A 84 -9.17 -10.64 9.42
CA ARG A 84 -9.15 -11.40 10.67
C ARG A 84 -7.86 -12.21 10.81
N ILE A 85 -7.51 -12.99 9.78
CA ILE A 85 -6.28 -13.80 9.76
C ILE A 85 -5.06 -12.90 9.91
N ALA A 86 -4.96 -11.83 9.09
CA ALA A 86 -3.85 -10.89 9.15
C ALA A 86 -3.69 -10.22 10.54
N SER A 87 -4.80 -9.99 11.24
CA SER A 87 -4.79 -9.41 12.59
C SER A 87 -4.40 -10.41 13.68
N GLU A 88 -4.83 -11.65 13.56
CA GLU A 88 -4.52 -12.71 14.54
C GLU A 88 -3.07 -13.16 14.43
N GLU A 89 -2.56 -13.32 13.22
CA GLU A 89 -1.18 -13.71 12.95
C GLU A 89 -0.19 -12.54 13.02
N VAL A 90 -0.70 -11.29 13.13
CA VAL A 90 0.12 -10.08 13.23
C VAL A 90 1.11 -9.95 12.06
N ILE A 91 0.64 -10.23 10.85
CA ILE A 91 1.45 -10.21 9.62
C ILE A 91 2.07 -8.82 9.39
N GLY A 92 1.33 -7.77 9.70
CA GLY A 92 1.80 -6.40 9.55
C GLY A 92 1.16 -5.45 10.54
N ILE A 93 1.93 -4.46 10.96
CA ILE A 93 1.49 -3.41 11.89
C ILE A 93 1.64 -2.05 11.22
N ALA A 94 0.53 -1.33 11.05
CA ALA A 94 0.57 0.05 10.62
C ALA A 94 1.10 0.94 11.74
N LEU A 95 2.28 1.54 11.54
CA LEU A 95 2.92 2.37 12.55
C LEU A 95 2.40 3.80 12.53
N CYS A 96 2.32 4.41 11.36
CA CYS A 96 1.84 5.78 11.20
C CYS A 96 1.43 6.06 9.75
N TRP A 97 0.68 7.12 9.55
CA TRP A 97 0.45 7.72 8.25
C TRP A 97 1.41 8.87 8.05
N ASP A 98 2.07 8.89 6.91
CA ASP A 98 2.87 10.04 6.52
C ASP A 98 1.96 11.15 5.97
N THR A 99 2.35 12.39 6.19
CA THR A 99 1.63 13.56 5.69
C THR A 99 2.32 14.09 4.44
N ALA A 100 1.65 13.96 3.30
CA ALA A 100 2.12 14.55 2.06
C ALA A 100 1.80 16.05 2.01
N TYR A 101 2.81 16.87 1.77
CA TYR A 101 2.68 18.30 1.60
C TYR A 101 2.85 18.68 0.13
N TYR A 102 1.86 19.36 -0.42
CA TYR A 102 1.87 19.84 -1.81
C TYR A 102 1.84 21.38 -1.84
N PRO A 103 3.00 22.06 -1.78
CA PRO A 103 3.04 23.51 -1.92
C PRO A 103 2.69 23.91 -3.34
N TYR A 104 1.77 24.88 -3.49
CA TYR A 104 1.36 25.39 -4.79
C TYR A 104 1.06 26.89 -4.75
N ARG A 105 1.17 27.54 -5.92
CA ARG A 105 1.07 29.00 -6.07
C ARG A 105 -0.36 29.43 -6.40
N THR A 106 -1.07 29.94 -5.40
CA THR A 106 -2.43 30.51 -5.58
C THR A 106 -2.43 31.98 -5.97
N ASP A 107 -1.27 32.64 -5.95
CA ASP A 107 -1.07 34.01 -6.38
C ASP A 107 -0.73 34.18 -7.88
N LYS A 108 -0.48 33.07 -8.57
CA LYS A 108 -0.10 33.04 -9.98
C LYS A 108 -0.99 32.16 -10.84
N TYR A 109 -1.57 31.15 -10.23
CA TYR A 109 -2.37 30.14 -10.92
C TYR A 109 -3.65 29.84 -10.16
N GLU A 110 -4.72 29.62 -10.89
CA GLU A 110 -6.00 29.10 -10.39
C GLU A 110 -6.39 27.82 -11.15
N GLY A 111 -7.46 27.13 -10.69
CA GLY A 111 -7.87 25.84 -11.24
C GLY A 111 -7.29 24.62 -10.49
N TRP A 112 -6.69 24.85 -9.32
CA TRP A 112 -6.21 23.77 -8.45
C TRP A 112 -7.39 22.95 -7.94
N THR A 113 -7.36 21.65 -8.18
CA THR A 113 -8.40 20.70 -7.75
C THR A 113 -7.79 19.72 -6.77
N ASN A 114 -8.37 19.61 -5.58
CA ASN A 114 -7.95 18.61 -4.61
C ASN A 114 -8.70 17.30 -4.84
N PHE A 115 -7.96 16.26 -5.22
CA PHE A 115 -8.51 14.93 -5.40
C PHE A 115 -8.20 14.05 -4.18
N PRO A 116 -9.20 13.41 -3.56
CA PRO A 116 -9.01 12.57 -2.38
C PRO A 116 -7.96 11.48 -2.64
N GLY A 117 -6.97 11.37 -1.75
CA GLY A 117 -5.87 10.42 -1.85
C GLY A 117 -4.71 10.84 -2.76
N TRP A 118 -4.86 11.89 -3.60
CA TRP A 118 -3.83 12.37 -4.54
C TRP A 118 -3.42 13.83 -4.33
N GLY A 119 -4.19 14.55 -3.51
CA GLY A 119 -3.96 15.98 -3.30
C GLY A 119 -4.20 16.81 -4.56
N VAL A 120 -3.45 17.91 -4.69
CA VAL A 120 -3.57 18.85 -5.81
C VAL A 120 -2.75 18.47 -7.05
N ILE A 121 -1.89 17.49 -6.96
CA ILE A 121 -1.10 16.97 -8.10
C ILE A 121 -1.86 15.82 -8.75
N ASN A 122 -2.80 16.16 -9.63
CA ASN A 122 -3.67 15.19 -10.29
C ASN A 122 -4.08 15.66 -11.70
N CYS A 123 -4.71 14.77 -12.47
CA CYS A 123 -5.10 15.06 -13.85
C CYS A 123 -6.08 16.24 -13.96
N GLU A 124 -7.04 16.37 -13.04
CA GLU A 124 -8.01 17.47 -13.09
C GLU A 124 -7.33 18.82 -12.89
N THR A 125 -6.36 18.92 -11.98
CA THR A 125 -5.55 20.12 -11.84
C THR A 125 -4.83 20.46 -13.16
N TRP A 126 -4.22 19.49 -13.82
CA TRP A 126 -3.51 19.75 -15.09
C TRP A 126 -4.42 20.24 -16.20
N TYR A 127 -5.68 19.80 -16.23
CA TYR A 127 -6.66 20.28 -17.21
C TYR A 127 -7.20 21.68 -16.89
N ASN A 128 -7.33 22.02 -15.62
CA ASN A 128 -7.99 23.24 -15.18
C ASN A 128 -7.01 24.37 -14.83
N LEU A 129 -5.73 24.04 -14.65
CA LEU A 129 -4.71 25.01 -14.22
C LEU A 129 -4.46 26.08 -15.29
N HIS A 130 -4.62 27.35 -14.92
CA HIS A 130 -4.33 28.49 -15.78
C HIS A 130 -3.80 29.67 -14.98
N PRO A 131 -3.05 30.60 -15.61
CA PRO A 131 -2.59 31.81 -14.96
C PRO A 131 -3.76 32.70 -14.56
N ILE A 132 -3.62 33.38 -13.42
CA ILE A 132 -4.52 34.45 -13.02
C ILE A 132 -4.20 35.66 -13.93
N GLY A 133 -5.25 36.20 -14.56
CA GLY A 133 -5.14 37.33 -15.49
C GLY A 133 -4.76 38.66 -14.82
#